data_afce2d411ea703a282cbbf7ea807c256
#
_entry.id   afce2d411ea703a282cbbf7ea807c256
#
_cell.length_a   1.000
_cell.length_b   1.000
_cell.length_c   1.000
_cell.angle_alpha   90.00
_cell.angle_beta   90.00
_cell.angle_gamma   90.00
#
_symmetry.space_group_name_H-M   'P 1'
#
loop_
_entity.id
_entity.type
_entity.pdbx_description
1 polymer ?
#
loop_
_entity_poly.entity_id
_entity_poly.type
_entity_poly.pdbx_seq_one_letter_code
_entity_poly.pdbx_strand_id
1 'polypeptide(L)'
;FFHSLKTKDTKFIYFSIILFTISMYIYGLSTGGKPRGFLVDTFAIYATVFSPFLFLYFLYTIYRAGIKDDRTLTWYISTTALILSLVLSFRQRIYIEDFAPFVVISLPVMLRTFFHAYRVRLREFRTNYNILVFLIIFMLSMNVILTFINKPLYLILPNPSKHFVYQYHFIKELADELSKRDIKSITTDNEELALRLKFYNIDKGDDYFLTLKKYDYPSERISIKYYGKELFVAYLIKIK
;
A
#
# COMPACT_ATOMS: atom_id res chain seq x y z
N PHE A 1 19.83 0.46 -13.76
CA PHE A 1 21.12 -0.23 -13.81
C PHE A 1 21.08 -1.43 -14.75
N PHE A 2 20.31 -2.49 -14.51
CA PHE A 2 20.27 -3.70 -15.34
C PHE A 2 19.88 -3.42 -16.81
N HIS A 3 18.96 -2.51 -17.05
CA HIS A 3 18.58 -2.10 -18.41
C HIS A 3 19.77 -1.41 -19.11
N SER A 4 20.46 -0.53 -18.43
CA SER A 4 21.60 0.19 -19.00
C SER A 4 22.80 -0.72 -19.28
N LEU A 5 23.00 -1.78 -18.50
CA LEU A 5 23.98 -2.82 -18.83
C LEU A 5 23.65 -3.55 -20.14
N LYS A 6 22.35 -3.84 -20.37
CA LYS A 6 21.90 -4.48 -21.63
C LYS A 6 22.08 -3.55 -22.83
N THR A 7 21.76 -2.27 -22.69
CA THR A 7 21.86 -1.27 -23.77
C THR A 7 23.26 -0.69 -23.94
N LYS A 8 24.20 -1.03 -23.04
CA LYS A 8 25.57 -0.48 -23.01
C LYS A 8 25.62 1.05 -22.88
N ASP A 9 24.58 1.66 -22.31
CA ASP A 9 24.52 3.10 -22.07
C ASP A 9 25.26 3.47 -20.78
N THR A 10 26.51 3.86 -20.93
CA THR A 10 27.39 4.20 -19.80
C THR A 10 26.91 5.39 -18.98
N LYS A 11 26.29 6.42 -19.62
CA LYS A 11 25.77 7.59 -18.91
C LYS A 11 24.65 7.20 -17.97
N PHE A 12 23.77 6.31 -18.41
CA PHE A 12 22.65 5.81 -17.62
C PHE A 12 23.12 4.91 -16.46
N ILE A 13 24.25 4.19 -16.63
CA ILE A 13 24.87 3.41 -15.56
C ILE A 13 25.35 4.32 -14.44
N TYR A 14 26.14 5.35 -14.77
CA TYR A 14 26.66 6.30 -13.77
C TYR A 14 25.52 7.03 -13.06
N PHE A 15 24.52 7.51 -13.78
CA PHE A 15 23.35 8.14 -13.18
C PHE A 15 22.63 7.21 -12.20
N SER A 16 22.43 5.94 -12.56
CA SER A 16 21.78 4.94 -11.71
C SER A 16 22.57 4.67 -10.44
N ILE A 17 23.90 4.59 -10.54
CA ILE A 17 24.79 4.36 -9.38
C ILE A 17 24.75 5.57 -8.44
N ILE A 18 24.86 6.78 -8.98
CA ILE A 18 24.81 8.02 -8.20
C ILE A 18 23.47 8.12 -7.46
N LEU A 19 22.36 7.94 -8.18
CA LEU A 19 21.03 8.01 -7.59
C LEU A 19 20.83 6.96 -6.48
N PHE A 20 21.29 5.74 -6.72
CA PHE A 20 21.23 4.67 -5.72
C PHE A 20 22.06 5.01 -4.47
N THR A 21 23.30 5.52 -4.66
CA THR A 21 24.19 5.89 -3.55
C THR A 21 23.59 7.03 -2.71
N ILE A 22 23.06 8.07 -3.37
CA ILE A 22 22.39 9.19 -2.68
C ILE A 22 21.17 8.70 -1.91
N SER A 23 20.33 7.88 -2.54
CA SER A 23 19.15 7.32 -1.90
C SER A 23 19.48 6.47 -0.67
N MET A 24 20.52 5.64 -0.77
CA MET A 24 21.00 4.82 0.36
C MET A 24 21.63 5.65 1.46
N TYR A 25 22.27 6.78 1.13
CA TYR A 25 22.82 7.70 2.12
C TYR A 25 21.73 8.43 2.90
N ILE A 26 20.67 8.90 2.20
CA ILE A 26 19.59 9.68 2.83
C ILE A 26 18.60 8.80 3.60
N TYR A 27 18.18 7.72 2.97
CA TYR A 27 17.09 6.89 3.51
C TYR A 27 17.55 5.58 4.12
N GLY A 28 18.77 5.15 3.93
CA GLY A 28 19.41 3.93 4.43
C GLY A 28 18.49 2.77 4.81
N LEU A 29 18.93 1.55 4.71
CA LEU A 29 18.20 0.43 5.25
C LEU A 29 18.39 0.40 6.77
N SER A 30 17.35 0.64 7.56
CA SER A 30 17.40 0.43 9.00
C SER A 30 17.65 -1.06 9.26
N THR A 31 18.85 -1.38 9.73
CA THR A 31 19.26 -2.78 9.93
C THR A 31 18.90 -3.34 11.30
N GLY A 32 18.21 -2.56 12.13
CA GLY A 32 17.77 -2.93 13.47
C GLY A 32 16.49 -3.76 13.46
N GLY A 33 16.59 -5.04 13.76
CA GLY A 33 15.42 -5.91 13.93
C GLY A 33 15.79 -7.39 13.85
N LYS A 34 15.02 -8.23 14.55
CA LYS A 34 15.14 -9.69 14.42
C LYS A 34 14.42 -10.12 13.14
N PRO A 35 15.02 -10.96 12.28
CA PRO A 35 14.35 -11.49 11.10
C PRO A 35 13.14 -12.33 11.53
N ARG A 36 11.92 -11.91 11.15
CA ARG A 36 10.67 -12.59 11.51
C ARG A 36 9.95 -13.26 10.32
N GLY A 37 10.47 -13.14 9.11
CA GLY A 37 9.89 -13.81 7.95
C GLY A 37 8.48 -13.30 7.58
N PHE A 38 8.35 -12.04 7.19
CA PHE A 38 7.08 -11.44 6.74
C PHE A 38 6.75 -11.71 5.26
N LEU A 39 7.44 -12.63 4.60
CA LEU A 39 7.31 -12.86 3.17
C LEU A 39 5.87 -13.24 2.77
N VAL A 40 5.25 -14.13 3.53
CA VAL A 40 3.87 -14.59 3.25
C VAL A 40 2.89 -13.43 3.42
N ASP A 41 3.06 -12.61 4.47
CA ASP A 41 2.24 -11.43 4.70
C ASP A 41 2.38 -10.42 3.56
N THR A 42 3.60 -10.15 3.12
CA THR A 42 3.88 -9.24 2.00
C THR A 42 3.23 -9.75 0.72
N PHE A 43 3.36 -11.03 0.42
CA PHE A 43 2.74 -11.65 -0.76
C PHE A 43 1.20 -11.60 -0.68
N ALA A 44 0.63 -11.89 0.48
CA ALA A 44 -0.80 -11.80 0.72
C ALA A 44 -1.35 -10.38 0.55
N ILE A 45 -0.61 -9.37 1.01
CA ILE A 45 -1.02 -7.96 0.84
C ILE A 45 -0.94 -7.56 -0.65
N TYR A 46 0.09 -7.96 -1.40
CA TYR A 46 0.13 -7.74 -2.85
C TYR A 46 -1.08 -8.37 -3.55
N ALA A 47 -1.39 -9.62 -3.22
CA ALA A 47 -2.54 -10.31 -3.78
C ALA A 47 -3.87 -9.62 -3.42
N THR A 48 -3.98 -9.04 -2.23
CA THR A 48 -5.19 -8.34 -1.78
C THR A 48 -5.33 -6.98 -2.47
N VAL A 49 -4.26 -6.19 -2.53
CA VAL A 49 -4.27 -4.84 -3.13
C VAL A 49 -4.53 -4.88 -4.62
N PHE A 50 -3.87 -5.80 -5.33
CA PHE A 50 -3.99 -5.90 -6.79
C PHE A 50 -5.08 -6.88 -7.26
N SER A 51 -5.85 -7.49 -6.38
CA SER A 51 -6.66 -8.67 -6.64
C SER A 51 -5.81 -9.92 -6.95
N PRO A 52 -6.15 -11.10 -6.40
CA PRO A 52 -5.33 -12.31 -6.55
C PRO A 52 -5.10 -12.68 -8.02
N PHE A 53 -6.13 -12.60 -8.86
CA PHE A 53 -6.05 -12.98 -10.28
C PHE A 53 -5.20 -12.01 -11.10
N LEU A 54 -5.30 -10.70 -10.82
CA LEU A 54 -4.48 -9.70 -11.50
C LEU A 54 -3.02 -9.85 -11.09
N PHE A 55 -2.75 -10.13 -9.82
CA PHE A 55 -1.39 -10.36 -9.33
C PHE A 55 -0.75 -11.60 -9.95
N LEU A 56 -1.49 -12.71 -10.03
CA LEU A 56 -1.03 -13.90 -10.76
C LEU A 56 -0.78 -13.63 -12.24
N TYR A 57 -1.66 -12.85 -12.88
CA TYR A 57 -1.46 -12.43 -14.26
C TYR A 57 -0.22 -11.54 -14.43
N PHE A 58 0.04 -10.65 -13.48
CA PHE A 58 1.25 -9.85 -13.43
C PHE A 58 2.51 -10.74 -13.35
N LEU A 59 2.56 -11.71 -12.43
CA LEU A 59 3.68 -12.66 -12.33
C LEU A 59 3.88 -13.45 -13.63
N TYR A 60 2.79 -13.95 -14.21
CA TYR A 60 2.85 -14.63 -15.51
C TYR A 60 3.41 -13.74 -16.61
N THR A 61 2.99 -12.48 -16.66
CA THR A 61 3.42 -11.52 -17.68
C THR A 61 4.91 -11.20 -17.56
N ILE A 62 5.39 -10.96 -16.33
CA ILE A 62 6.81 -10.72 -16.06
C ILE A 62 7.66 -11.94 -16.44
N TYR A 63 7.23 -13.13 -16.05
CA TYR A 63 7.90 -14.38 -16.39
C TYR A 63 7.97 -14.57 -17.91
N ARG A 64 6.86 -14.41 -18.62
CA ARG A 64 6.79 -14.55 -20.07
C ARG A 64 7.66 -13.53 -20.80
N ALA A 65 7.62 -12.27 -20.40
CA ALA A 65 8.45 -11.22 -21.00
C ALA A 65 9.95 -11.48 -20.74
N GLY A 66 10.28 -12.03 -19.56
CA GLY A 66 11.64 -12.44 -19.21
C GLY A 66 12.19 -13.53 -20.11
N ILE A 67 11.38 -14.57 -20.45
CA ILE A 67 11.78 -15.70 -21.31
C ILE A 67 11.90 -15.26 -22.77
N LYS A 68 10.95 -14.45 -23.27
CA LYS A 68 10.93 -14.01 -24.67
C LYS A 68 11.92 -12.90 -24.99
N ASP A 69 12.74 -12.50 -24.03
CA ASP A 69 13.70 -11.39 -24.11
C ASP A 69 13.08 -10.03 -24.53
N ASP A 70 11.77 -9.88 -24.33
CA ASP A 70 11.02 -8.65 -24.55
C ASP A 70 11.09 -7.74 -23.30
N ARG A 71 12.30 -7.57 -22.77
CA ARG A 71 12.61 -6.87 -21.52
C ARG A 71 12.73 -5.38 -21.78
N THR A 72 11.64 -4.67 -21.53
CA THR A 72 11.60 -3.20 -21.57
C THR A 72 12.11 -2.59 -20.25
N LEU A 73 12.37 -1.28 -20.25
CA LEU A 73 12.76 -0.56 -19.02
C LEU A 73 11.72 -0.77 -17.91
N THR A 74 10.43 -0.69 -18.25
CA THR A 74 9.32 -0.91 -17.32
C THR A 74 9.32 -2.32 -16.70
N TRP A 75 9.70 -3.33 -17.50
CA TRP A 75 9.88 -4.69 -17.00
C TRP A 75 10.99 -4.76 -15.94
N TYR A 76 12.16 -4.12 -16.20
CA TYR A 76 13.26 -4.11 -15.22
C TYR A 76 12.87 -3.42 -13.93
N ILE A 77 12.20 -2.26 -14.00
CA ILE A 77 11.77 -1.51 -12.81
C ILE A 77 10.82 -2.36 -11.96
N SER A 78 9.76 -2.90 -12.57
CA SER A 78 8.74 -3.67 -11.85
C SER A 78 9.28 -4.97 -11.27
N THR A 79 10.12 -5.69 -12.03
CA THR A 79 10.73 -6.95 -11.56
C THR A 79 11.69 -6.70 -10.41
N THR A 80 12.54 -5.67 -10.52
CA THR A 80 13.50 -5.32 -9.47
C THR A 80 12.77 -4.87 -8.20
N ALA A 81 11.74 -4.04 -8.32
CA ALA A 81 10.94 -3.61 -7.18
C ALA A 81 10.25 -4.77 -6.47
N LEU A 82 9.65 -5.70 -7.23
CA LEU A 82 9.03 -6.89 -6.67
C LEU A 82 10.05 -7.78 -5.94
N ILE A 83 11.17 -8.10 -6.60
CA ILE A 83 12.21 -8.94 -6.00
C ILE A 83 12.76 -8.27 -4.75
N LEU A 84 13.07 -6.97 -4.81
CA LEU A 84 13.60 -6.22 -3.67
C LEU A 84 12.62 -6.22 -2.50
N SER A 85 11.33 -5.96 -2.75
CA SER A 85 10.30 -6.00 -1.72
C SER A 85 10.19 -7.37 -1.06
N LEU A 86 10.24 -8.46 -1.84
CA LEU A 86 10.21 -9.81 -1.31
C LEU A 86 11.47 -10.16 -0.51
N VAL A 87 12.65 -9.78 -0.99
CA VAL A 87 13.92 -10.00 -0.28
C VAL A 87 13.96 -9.24 1.05
N LEU A 88 13.56 -7.97 1.06
CA LEU A 88 13.50 -7.18 2.28
C LEU A 88 12.47 -7.72 3.28
N SER A 89 11.37 -8.32 2.81
CA SER A 89 10.32 -8.88 3.65
C SER A 89 10.76 -10.11 4.48
N PHE A 90 11.89 -10.75 4.13
CA PHE A 90 12.48 -11.75 5.00
C PHE A 90 13.00 -11.18 6.31
N ARG A 91 13.41 -9.93 6.30
CA ARG A 91 14.07 -9.30 7.45
C ARG A 91 13.15 -8.35 8.20
N GLN A 92 12.37 -7.55 7.47
CA GLN A 92 11.56 -6.49 8.05
C GLN A 92 10.16 -6.45 7.44
N ARG A 93 9.21 -5.90 8.18
CA ARG A 93 7.90 -5.61 7.64
C ARG A 93 8.02 -4.45 6.63
N ILE A 94 7.50 -4.65 5.44
CA ILE A 94 7.56 -3.67 4.35
C ILE A 94 6.23 -2.97 4.23
N TYR A 95 6.26 -1.66 4.04
CA TYR A 95 5.13 -0.89 3.61
C TYR A 95 4.98 -1.04 2.09
N ILE A 96 3.91 -1.70 1.65
CA ILE A 96 3.67 -1.97 0.23
C ILE A 96 3.49 -0.69 -0.56
N GLU A 97 3.01 0.37 0.10
CA GLU A 97 2.85 1.72 -0.45
C GLU A 97 4.14 2.23 -1.10
N ASP A 98 5.31 1.87 -0.58
CA ASP A 98 6.61 2.27 -1.12
C ASP A 98 6.96 1.54 -2.43
N PHE A 99 6.48 0.31 -2.61
CA PHE A 99 6.81 -0.54 -3.75
C PHE A 99 5.69 -0.69 -4.77
N ALA A 100 4.44 -0.52 -4.37
CA ALA A 100 3.27 -0.67 -5.23
C ALA A 100 3.33 0.20 -6.50
N PRO A 101 3.75 1.49 -6.46
CA PRO A 101 3.85 2.32 -7.66
C PRO A 101 4.78 1.73 -8.72
N PHE A 102 5.90 1.14 -8.30
CA PHE A 102 6.85 0.52 -9.21
C PHE A 102 6.31 -0.77 -9.84
N VAL A 103 5.46 -1.52 -9.13
CA VAL A 103 4.78 -2.69 -9.67
C VAL A 103 3.73 -2.27 -10.70
N VAL A 104 2.99 -1.19 -10.44
CA VAL A 104 1.98 -0.63 -11.38
C VAL A 104 2.60 -0.19 -12.71
N ILE A 105 3.87 0.23 -12.73
CA ILE A 105 4.60 0.56 -13.96
C ILE A 105 4.64 -0.61 -14.97
N SER A 106 4.40 -1.86 -14.54
CA SER A 106 4.29 -3.02 -15.43
C SER A 106 3.00 -3.06 -16.27
N LEU A 107 2.01 -2.21 -15.96
CA LEU A 107 0.71 -2.24 -16.62
C LEU A 107 0.79 -2.20 -18.16
N PRO A 108 1.63 -1.37 -18.81
CA PRO A 108 1.79 -1.41 -20.26
C PRO A 108 2.27 -2.76 -20.79
N VAL A 109 3.17 -3.45 -20.07
CA VAL A 109 3.66 -4.77 -20.46
C VAL A 109 2.54 -5.81 -20.31
N MET A 110 1.74 -5.70 -19.25
CA MET A 110 0.57 -6.57 -19.03
C MET A 110 -0.48 -6.38 -20.13
N LEU A 111 -0.82 -5.15 -20.48
CA LEU A 111 -1.78 -4.83 -21.54
C LEU A 111 -1.29 -5.31 -22.90
N ARG A 112 -0.02 -5.10 -23.22
CA ARG A 112 0.58 -5.60 -24.47
C ARG A 112 0.47 -7.11 -24.57
N THR A 113 0.81 -7.83 -23.50
CA THR A 113 0.71 -9.29 -23.42
C THR A 113 -0.74 -9.75 -23.54
N PHE A 114 -1.66 -9.02 -22.92
CA PHE A 114 -3.10 -9.28 -22.98
C PHE A 114 -3.64 -9.16 -24.39
N PHE A 115 -3.43 -8.03 -25.06
CA PHE A 115 -3.92 -7.83 -26.43
C PHE A 115 -3.27 -8.79 -27.43
N HIS A 116 -1.98 -9.09 -27.26
CA HIS A 116 -1.31 -10.08 -28.09
C HIS A 116 -1.93 -11.47 -27.90
N ALA A 117 -2.10 -11.92 -26.66
CA ALA A 117 -2.71 -13.20 -26.35
C ALA A 117 -4.15 -13.32 -26.86
N TYR A 118 -4.93 -12.23 -26.81
CA TYR A 118 -6.29 -12.18 -27.31
C TYR A 118 -6.36 -12.34 -28.83
N ARG A 119 -5.46 -11.67 -29.56
CA ARG A 119 -5.43 -11.71 -31.04
C ARG A 119 -4.99 -13.07 -31.60
N VAL A 120 -4.02 -13.71 -30.96
CA VAL A 120 -3.41 -14.97 -31.46
C VAL A 120 -4.20 -16.21 -31.01
N ARG A 121 -5.13 -16.07 -30.07
CA ARG A 121 -5.85 -17.21 -29.51
C ARG A 121 -6.89 -17.77 -30.50
N LEU A 122 -6.87 -19.11 -30.64
CA LEU A 122 -7.87 -19.85 -31.41
C LEU A 122 -9.28 -19.65 -30.86
N ARG A 123 -10.30 -19.72 -31.73
CA ARG A 123 -11.71 -19.42 -31.37
C ARG A 123 -12.23 -20.31 -30.22
N GLU A 124 -11.84 -21.57 -30.21
CA GLU A 124 -12.25 -22.56 -29.20
C GLU A 124 -11.80 -22.18 -27.78
N PHE A 125 -10.61 -21.57 -27.64
CA PHE A 125 -10.06 -21.16 -26.35
C PHE A 125 -10.41 -19.72 -25.94
N ARG A 126 -11.14 -18.97 -26.76
CA ARG A 126 -11.53 -17.59 -26.45
C ARG A 126 -12.53 -17.51 -25.32
N THR A 127 -13.45 -18.47 -25.22
CA THR A 127 -14.48 -18.48 -24.17
C THR A 127 -13.86 -18.55 -22.78
N ASN A 128 -12.95 -19.49 -22.53
CA ASN A 128 -12.27 -19.63 -21.24
C ASN A 128 -11.42 -18.40 -20.92
N TYR A 129 -10.80 -17.80 -21.94
CA TYR A 129 -10.04 -16.56 -21.75
C TYR A 129 -10.95 -15.38 -21.40
N ASN A 130 -12.08 -15.23 -22.05
CA ASN A 130 -13.06 -14.18 -21.75
C ASN A 130 -13.63 -14.32 -20.34
N ILE A 131 -13.88 -15.56 -19.88
CA ILE A 131 -14.30 -15.84 -18.50
C ILE A 131 -13.24 -15.36 -17.51
N LEU A 132 -11.97 -15.66 -17.75
CA LEU A 132 -10.86 -15.24 -16.89
C LEU A 132 -10.74 -13.71 -16.87
N VAL A 133 -10.85 -13.05 -18.01
CA VAL A 133 -10.83 -11.58 -18.12
C VAL A 133 -12.00 -10.95 -17.37
N PHE A 134 -13.20 -11.49 -17.56
CA PHE A 134 -14.40 -11.05 -16.84
C PHE A 134 -14.21 -11.17 -15.34
N LEU A 135 -13.63 -12.27 -14.88
CA LEU A 135 -13.38 -12.51 -13.46
C LEU A 135 -12.35 -11.51 -12.89
N ILE A 136 -11.29 -11.19 -13.64
CA ILE A 136 -10.31 -10.15 -13.25
C ILE A 136 -11.01 -8.78 -13.13
N ILE A 137 -11.78 -8.39 -14.15
CA ILE A 137 -12.49 -7.10 -14.16
C ILE A 137 -13.53 -7.05 -13.03
N PHE A 138 -14.27 -8.13 -12.81
CA PHE A 138 -15.23 -8.24 -11.72
C PHE A 138 -14.55 -8.06 -10.36
N MET A 139 -13.44 -8.74 -10.11
CA MET A 139 -12.68 -8.62 -8.86
C MET A 139 -12.11 -7.22 -8.65
N LEU A 140 -11.59 -6.58 -9.72
CA LEU A 140 -11.14 -5.19 -9.66
C LEU A 140 -12.30 -4.24 -9.34
N SER A 141 -13.43 -4.39 -10.01
CA SER A 141 -14.63 -3.57 -9.75
C SER A 141 -15.13 -3.76 -8.33
N MET A 142 -15.13 -4.99 -7.83
CA MET A 142 -15.50 -5.29 -6.44
C MET A 142 -14.56 -4.63 -5.45
N ASN A 143 -13.24 -4.65 -5.72
CA ASN A 143 -12.25 -3.97 -4.88
C ASN A 143 -12.47 -2.45 -4.85
N VAL A 144 -12.74 -1.84 -6.01
CA VAL A 144 -13.09 -0.41 -6.11
C VAL A 144 -14.37 -0.10 -5.31
N ILE A 145 -15.43 -0.90 -5.48
CA ILE A 145 -16.69 -0.73 -4.75
C ILE A 145 -16.46 -0.83 -3.23
N LEU A 146 -15.72 -1.84 -2.79
CA LEU A 146 -15.38 -2.01 -1.37
C LEU A 146 -14.57 -0.82 -0.81
N THR A 147 -13.73 -0.20 -1.62
CA THR A 147 -12.97 0.99 -1.22
C THR A 147 -13.89 2.19 -0.97
N PHE A 148 -14.92 2.38 -1.80
CA PHE A 148 -15.91 3.44 -1.60
C PHE A 148 -16.91 3.13 -0.50
N ILE A 149 -17.31 1.87 -0.32
CA ILE A 149 -18.26 1.41 0.69
C ILE A 149 -17.54 0.86 1.93
N ASN A 150 -16.38 1.40 2.27
CA ASN A 150 -15.56 0.90 3.38
C ASN A 150 -16.21 1.08 4.76
N LYS A 151 -16.88 2.20 5.02
CA LYS A 151 -17.49 2.50 6.33
C LYS A 151 -18.64 1.51 6.68
N PRO A 152 -19.61 1.22 5.80
CA PRO A 152 -20.58 0.15 6.01
C PRO A 152 -19.94 -1.22 6.25
N LEU A 153 -18.80 -1.51 5.62
CA LEU A 153 -18.08 -2.78 5.81
C LEU A 153 -17.65 -2.97 7.27
N TYR A 154 -17.23 -1.90 7.95
CA TYR A 154 -16.83 -1.98 9.38
C TYR A 154 -18.00 -2.26 10.32
N LEU A 155 -19.25 -2.06 9.89
CA LEU A 155 -20.45 -2.46 10.66
C LEU A 155 -20.61 -3.99 10.68
N ILE A 156 -20.22 -4.65 9.61
CA ILE A 156 -20.36 -6.10 9.41
C ILE A 156 -19.18 -6.85 10.00
N LEU A 157 -17.96 -6.27 9.96
CA LEU A 157 -16.78 -6.92 10.50
C LEU A 157 -16.85 -7.09 12.03
N PRO A 158 -16.55 -8.29 12.57
CA PRO A 158 -16.59 -8.53 14.01
C PRO A 158 -15.49 -7.75 14.76
N ASN A 159 -14.32 -7.54 14.14
CA ASN A 159 -13.17 -6.82 14.72
C ASN A 159 -12.59 -5.81 13.72
N PRO A 160 -13.22 -4.65 13.52
CA PRO A 160 -12.79 -3.67 12.53
C PRO A 160 -11.39 -3.10 12.82
N SER A 161 -10.98 -3.01 14.08
CA SER A 161 -9.68 -2.49 14.50
C SER A 161 -8.47 -3.29 14.02
N LYS A 162 -8.67 -4.57 13.64
CA LYS A 162 -7.61 -5.42 13.09
C LYS A 162 -7.37 -5.20 11.59
N HIS A 163 -8.25 -4.48 10.92
CA HIS A 163 -8.10 -4.20 9.50
C HIS A 163 -6.99 -3.18 9.26
N PHE A 164 -6.06 -3.45 8.34
CA PHE A 164 -4.85 -2.63 8.13
C PHE A 164 -5.16 -1.17 7.71
N VAL A 165 -6.30 -0.93 7.04
CA VAL A 165 -6.71 0.42 6.59
C VAL A 165 -7.60 1.13 7.62
N TYR A 166 -8.00 0.47 8.72
CA TYR A 166 -8.93 1.01 9.70
C TYR A 166 -8.52 2.40 10.22
N GLN A 167 -7.27 2.57 10.58
CA GLN A 167 -6.77 3.84 11.11
C GLN A 167 -6.82 4.99 10.10
N TYR A 168 -6.72 4.69 8.81
CA TYR A 168 -6.73 5.72 7.75
C TYR A 168 -8.12 6.31 7.52
N HIS A 169 -9.18 5.50 7.66
CA HIS A 169 -10.53 5.90 7.31
C HIS A 169 -11.18 6.86 8.30
N PHE A 170 -10.69 6.91 9.55
CA PHE A 170 -11.30 7.72 10.62
C PHE A 170 -10.53 8.99 10.96
N ILE A 171 -9.39 9.24 10.29
CA ILE A 171 -8.55 10.41 10.62
C ILE A 171 -9.26 11.71 10.29
N LYS A 172 -10.01 11.76 9.18
CA LYS A 172 -10.76 12.96 8.82
C LYS A 172 -11.81 13.29 9.89
N GLU A 173 -12.62 12.31 10.26
CA GLU A 173 -13.65 12.49 11.29
C GLU A 173 -13.03 12.83 12.66
N LEU A 174 -11.87 12.25 12.97
CA LEU A 174 -11.13 12.60 14.19
C LEU A 174 -10.65 14.05 14.15
N ALA A 175 -10.11 14.51 13.03
CA ALA A 175 -9.69 15.88 12.83
C ALA A 175 -10.89 16.86 12.91
N ASP A 176 -12.01 16.51 12.31
CA ASP A 176 -13.24 17.29 12.38
C ASP A 176 -13.75 17.40 13.83
N GLU A 177 -13.69 16.32 14.62
CA GLU A 177 -14.07 16.35 16.04
C GLU A 177 -13.11 17.18 16.89
N LEU A 178 -11.80 17.13 16.63
CA LEU A 178 -10.81 17.98 17.29
C LEU A 178 -11.01 19.46 16.94
N SER A 179 -11.29 19.75 15.66
CA SER A 179 -11.56 21.12 15.20
C SER A 179 -12.83 21.71 15.79
N LYS A 180 -13.90 20.92 15.96
CA LYS A 180 -15.13 21.35 16.66
C LYS A 180 -14.89 21.75 18.12
N ARG A 181 -13.83 21.22 18.73
CA ARG A 181 -13.41 21.53 20.11
C ARG A 181 -12.36 22.64 20.16
N ASP A 182 -12.09 23.28 19.01
CA ASP A 182 -11.07 24.31 18.81
C ASP A 182 -9.63 23.86 19.16
N ILE A 183 -9.36 22.55 19.00
CA ILE A 183 -8.05 21.96 19.24
C ILE A 183 -7.30 21.92 17.91
N LYS A 184 -6.26 22.76 17.79
CA LYS A 184 -5.43 22.91 16.59
C LYS A 184 -4.05 22.28 16.73
N SER A 185 -3.67 21.87 17.96
CA SER A 185 -2.38 21.29 18.22
C SER A 185 -2.47 20.16 19.25
N ILE A 186 -1.73 19.07 18.97
CA ILE A 186 -1.71 17.89 19.82
C ILE A 186 -0.34 17.22 19.81
N THR A 187 -0.04 16.48 20.89
CA THR A 187 1.03 15.47 20.93
C THR A 187 0.40 14.08 20.90
N THR A 188 1.03 13.10 20.27
CA THR A 188 0.55 11.71 20.22
C THR A 188 1.72 10.73 20.30
N ASP A 189 1.44 9.52 20.78
CA ASP A 189 2.38 8.39 20.85
C ASP A 189 2.60 7.72 19.49
N ASN A 190 1.84 8.10 18.48
CA ASN A 190 1.92 7.55 17.13
C ASN A 190 2.32 8.63 16.12
N GLU A 191 3.57 8.60 15.66
CA GLU A 191 4.10 9.57 14.69
C GLU A 191 3.34 9.59 13.37
N GLU A 192 2.86 8.42 12.90
CA GLU A 192 2.06 8.35 11.68
C GLU A 192 0.71 9.06 11.84
N LEU A 193 0.09 8.94 13.04
CA LEU A 193 -1.15 9.65 13.33
C LEU A 193 -0.92 11.17 13.36
N ALA A 194 0.19 11.61 13.94
CA ALA A 194 0.57 13.03 13.96
C ALA A 194 0.73 13.60 12.54
N LEU A 195 1.47 12.89 11.68
CA LEU A 195 1.68 13.30 10.28
C LEU A 195 0.37 13.38 9.49
N ARG A 196 -0.56 12.46 9.73
CA ARG A 196 -1.86 12.43 9.06
C ARG A 196 -2.77 13.55 9.56
N LEU A 197 -2.78 13.85 10.86
CA LEU A 197 -3.55 14.96 11.45
C LEU A 197 -3.03 16.32 11.00
N LYS A 198 -1.71 16.44 10.76
CA LYS A 198 -1.11 17.62 10.17
C LYS A 198 -1.69 17.96 8.79
N PHE A 199 -2.05 16.96 7.98
CA PHE A 199 -2.73 17.16 6.70
C PHE A 199 -4.08 17.88 6.86
N TYR A 200 -4.71 17.76 8.02
CA TYR A 200 -5.97 18.42 8.38
C TYR A 200 -5.76 19.67 9.25
N ASN A 201 -4.59 20.30 9.19
CA ASN A 201 -4.21 21.52 9.94
C ASN A 201 -4.24 21.34 11.48
N ILE A 202 -3.94 20.15 11.95
CA ILE A 202 -3.71 19.89 13.37
C ILE A 202 -2.20 19.69 13.56
N ASP A 203 -1.54 20.69 14.10
CA ASP A 203 -0.11 20.70 14.27
C ASP A 203 0.34 20.01 15.58
N LYS A 204 1.65 19.85 15.74
CA LYS A 204 2.24 19.35 16.98
C LYS A 204 2.20 20.44 18.05
N GLY A 205 1.72 20.09 19.24
CA GLY A 205 1.65 20.99 20.39
C GLY A 205 1.55 20.22 21.71
N ASP A 206 1.83 20.89 22.83
CA ASP A 206 2.01 20.25 24.12
C ASP A 206 0.80 20.40 25.06
N ASP A 207 -0.30 21.00 24.60
CA ASP A 207 -1.47 21.24 25.47
C ASP A 207 -2.33 19.99 25.66
N TYR A 208 -2.39 19.14 24.61
CA TYR A 208 -3.21 17.95 24.58
C TYR A 208 -2.41 16.74 24.09
N PHE A 209 -2.62 15.61 24.77
CA PHE A 209 -2.07 14.31 24.36
C PHE A 209 -3.19 13.43 23.83
N LEU A 210 -3.06 12.98 22.58
CA LEU A 210 -4.02 12.11 21.91
C LEU A 210 -3.44 10.70 21.83
N THR A 211 -4.20 9.71 22.29
CA THR A 211 -3.80 8.30 22.21
C THR A 211 -4.97 7.40 21.84
N LEU A 212 -4.66 6.27 21.20
CA LEU A 212 -5.63 5.22 20.90
C LEU A 212 -5.75 4.19 22.03
N LYS A 213 -4.87 4.26 23.03
CA LYS A 213 -4.86 3.36 24.19
C LYS A 213 -5.59 4.00 25.35
N LYS A 214 -6.36 3.21 26.08
CA LYS A 214 -6.97 3.67 27.34
C LYS A 214 -5.91 3.67 28.43
N TYR A 215 -5.70 4.83 29.04
CA TYR A 215 -4.88 4.99 30.26
C TYR A 215 -5.77 5.24 31.46
N ASP A 216 -5.26 4.99 32.64
CA ASP A 216 -5.96 5.22 33.92
C ASP A 216 -5.97 6.71 34.37
N TYR A 217 -5.55 7.61 33.49
CA TYR A 217 -5.62 9.05 33.70
C TYR A 217 -6.97 9.64 33.25
N PRO A 218 -7.41 10.77 33.85
CA PRO A 218 -8.60 11.47 33.40
C PRO A 218 -8.44 11.86 31.94
N SER A 219 -9.20 11.22 31.07
CA SER A 219 -9.12 11.38 29.63
C SER A 219 -10.52 11.61 29.08
N GLU A 220 -10.64 12.55 28.16
CA GLU A 220 -11.86 12.77 27.42
C GLU A 220 -11.95 11.76 26.27
N ARG A 221 -13.04 11.01 26.21
CA ARG A 221 -13.27 10.01 25.18
C ARG A 221 -13.84 10.66 23.93
N ILE A 222 -13.13 10.54 22.80
CA ILE A 222 -13.62 10.92 21.49
C ILE A 222 -14.07 9.64 20.79
N SER A 223 -15.38 9.51 20.54
CA SER A 223 -15.92 8.34 19.83
C SER A 223 -16.52 8.75 18.49
N ILE A 224 -16.11 8.09 17.43
CA ILE A 224 -16.68 8.24 16.09
C ILE A 224 -17.73 7.15 15.91
N LYS A 225 -18.99 7.57 15.73
CA LYS A 225 -20.13 6.68 15.58
C LYS A 225 -20.61 6.70 14.15
N TYR A 226 -20.97 5.51 13.63
CA TYR A 226 -21.59 5.35 12.34
C TYR A 226 -22.79 4.42 12.48
N TYR A 227 -23.99 4.91 12.11
CA TYR A 227 -25.27 4.21 12.32
C TYR A 227 -25.44 3.70 13.78
N GLY A 228 -25.10 4.52 14.77
CA GLY A 228 -25.26 4.18 16.19
C GLY A 228 -24.20 3.24 16.78
N LYS A 229 -23.36 2.61 15.96
CA LYS A 229 -22.24 1.77 16.40
C LYS A 229 -20.96 2.61 16.54
N GLU A 230 -20.25 2.45 17.65
CA GLU A 230 -18.93 3.07 17.81
C GLU A 230 -17.91 2.30 16.97
N LEU A 231 -17.34 2.97 15.98
CA LEU A 231 -16.35 2.37 15.11
C LEU A 231 -14.92 2.73 15.50
N PHE A 232 -14.70 3.93 16.03
CA PHE A 232 -13.37 4.38 16.39
C PHE A 232 -13.41 5.14 17.72
N VAL A 233 -12.40 4.92 18.57
CA VAL A 233 -12.27 5.56 19.87
C VAL A 233 -10.85 6.09 20.02
N ALA A 234 -10.72 7.34 20.41
CA ALA A 234 -9.47 7.96 20.82
C ALA A 234 -9.66 8.61 22.20
N TYR A 235 -8.59 8.78 22.92
CA TYR A 235 -8.57 9.38 24.24
C TYR A 235 -7.72 10.64 24.19
N LEU A 236 -8.31 11.74 24.65
CA LEU A 236 -7.68 13.04 24.73
C LEU A 236 -7.37 13.34 26.20
N ILE A 237 -6.12 13.62 26.50
CA ILE A 237 -5.65 13.97 27.82
C ILE A 237 -5.16 15.40 27.77
N LYS A 238 -5.68 16.25 28.64
CA LYS A 238 -5.19 17.63 28.78
C LYS A 238 -3.93 17.62 29.66
N ILE A 239 -2.82 18.14 29.10
CA ILE A 239 -1.53 18.15 29.81
C ILE A 239 -1.40 19.39 30.70
N LYS A 240 -2.03 20.51 30.32
CA LYS A 240 -2.06 21.78 31.08
C LYS A 240 -3.47 22.18 31.46
#